data_1d50db9bb8d5c365278b779deadf78a9
#
_entry.id   1d50db9bb8d5c365278b779deadf78a9
#
_cell.length_a   1.000
_cell.length_b   1.000
_cell.length_c   1.000
_cell.angle_alpha   90.00
_cell.angle_beta   90.00
_cell.angle_gamma   90.00
#
_symmetry.space_group_name_H-M   'P 1'
#
loop_
_entity.id
_entity.type
_entity.pdbx_description
1 polymer ?
#
loop_
_entity_poly.entity_id
_entity_poly.type
_entity_poly.pdbx_seq_one_letter_code
_entity_poly.pdbx_strand_id
1 'polypeptide(L)'
;MIGSEIDNLIIAIAKLPGLGRRSAQRIALHLLKNKEFSLHPLVKSLQEADGKIVDCVDCGNIDMTSPCSICRDHKRDKKSICLVQDISDLWAFERTGFYKGLYHVLGGALSAIDGIGIDELNLNSLINKLEKKQIKEVIFALGATIEGQTTSHVIVDKIQKY
;
A
#
# COMPACT_ATOMS: atom_id res chain seq x y z
N MET A 1 37.88 2.13 12.55
CA MET A 1 36.51 1.74 12.96
C MET A 1 35.57 2.84 12.50
N ILE A 2 34.49 2.49 11.86
CA ILE A 2 33.39 3.42 11.53
C ILE A 2 32.66 3.68 12.87
N GLY A 3 32.26 4.93 13.15
CA GLY A 3 31.54 5.24 14.39
C GLY A 3 30.19 4.51 14.44
N SER A 4 29.73 4.17 15.65
CA SER A 4 28.49 3.39 15.88
C SER A 4 27.25 4.04 15.20
N GLU A 5 27.18 5.36 15.19
CA GLU A 5 26.08 6.13 14.59
C GLU A 5 26.03 5.98 13.06
N ILE A 6 27.20 5.94 12.42
CA ILE A 6 27.30 5.74 10.97
C ILE A 6 26.90 4.31 10.60
N ASP A 7 27.36 3.33 11.36
CA ASP A 7 26.98 1.93 11.14
C ASP A 7 25.47 1.72 11.35
N ASN A 8 24.88 2.31 12.39
CA ASN A 8 23.43 2.26 12.64
C ASN A 8 22.65 2.86 11.48
N LEU A 9 23.09 4.00 10.93
CA LEU A 9 22.46 4.61 9.76
C LEU A 9 22.55 3.70 8.53
N ILE A 10 23.70 3.10 8.28
CA ILE A 10 23.89 2.14 7.17
C ILE A 10 22.98 0.93 7.33
N ILE A 11 22.88 0.37 8.53
CA ILE A 11 21.99 -0.77 8.83
C ILE A 11 20.52 -0.39 8.62
N ALA A 12 20.10 0.78 9.08
CA ALA A 12 18.73 1.26 8.90
C ALA A 12 18.37 1.40 7.41
N ILE A 13 19.25 2.01 6.61
CA ILE A 13 19.05 2.16 5.16
C ILE A 13 19.09 0.80 4.46
N ALA A 14 19.94 -0.14 4.89
CA ALA A 14 20.06 -1.47 4.29
C ALA A 14 18.82 -2.36 4.52
N LYS A 15 17.95 -2.01 5.48
CA LYS A 15 16.66 -2.69 5.71
C LYS A 15 15.59 -2.28 4.71
N LEU A 16 15.80 -1.20 3.95
CA LEU A 16 14.83 -0.77 2.95
C LEU A 16 14.83 -1.73 1.75
N PRO A 17 13.66 -2.05 1.18
CA PRO A 17 13.55 -3.00 0.09
C PRO A 17 14.40 -2.55 -1.11
N GLY A 18 15.09 -3.51 -1.75
CA GLY A 18 15.96 -3.24 -2.89
C GLY A 18 17.33 -2.62 -2.56
N LEU A 19 17.62 -2.33 -1.29
CA LEU A 19 18.90 -1.76 -0.88
C LEU A 19 19.80 -2.79 -0.18
N GLY A 20 20.91 -3.14 -0.84
CA GLY A 20 21.96 -3.92 -0.21
C GLY A 20 22.93 -3.03 0.59
N ARG A 21 23.77 -3.65 1.44
CA ARG A 21 24.72 -2.95 2.33
C ARG A 21 25.64 -1.96 1.60
N ARG A 22 26.10 -2.28 0.38
CA ARG A 22 26.94 -1.36 -0.42
C ARG A 22 26.20 -0.09 -0.84
N SER A 23 24.95 -0.24 -1.30
CA SER A 23 24.10 0.90 -1.68
C SER A 23 23.76 1.74 -0.45
N ALA A 24 23.40 1.11 0.67
CA ALA A 24 23.14 1.78 1.94
C ALA A 24 24.34 2.61 2.42
N GLN A 25 25.55 2.06 2.34
CA GLN A 25 26.79 2.79 2.70
C GLN A 25 26.99 4.01 1.80
N ARG A 26 26.78 3.89 0.48
CA ARG A 26 26.90 5.03 -0.45
C ARG A 26 25.86 6.12 -0.13
N ILE A 27 24.63 5.72 0.16
CA ILE A 27 23.54 6.66 0.53
C ILE A 27 23.89 7.37 1.85
N ALA A 28 24.29 6.62 2.88
CA ALA A 28 24.68 7.19 4.17
C ALA A 28 25.79 8.23 4.03
N LEU A 29 26.85 7.89 3.29
CA LEU A 29 27.97 8.81 3.05
C LEU A 29 27.55 10.04 2.26
N HIS A 30 26.65 9.89 1.26
CA HIS A 30 26.12 11.02 0.52
C HIS A 30 25.33 11.97 1.43
N LEU A 31 24.44 11.43 2.26
CA LEU A 31 23.63 12.22 3.20
C LEU A 31 24.52 12.96 4.21
N LEU A 32 25.49 12.28 4.79
CA LEU A 32 26.40 12.87 5.80
C LEU A 32 27.32 13.95 5.23
N LYS A 33 27.72 13.82 3.95
CA LYS A 33 28.53 14.84 3.26
C LYS A 33 27.69 16.06 2.82
N ASN A 34 26.39 15.87 2.59
CA ASN A 34 25.49 16.90 2.05
C ASN A 34 24.32 17.15 3.04
N LYS A 35 24.65 17.49 4.30
CA LYS A 35 23.65 17.62 5.36
C LYS A 35 22.54 18.60 5.01
N GLU A 36 22.88 19.82 4.60
CA GLU A 36 21.93 20.90 4.34
C GLU A 36 21.00 20.59 3.17
N PHE A 37 21.53 19.99 2.09
CA PHE A 37 20.76 19.78 0.85
C PHE A 37 20.13 18.39 0.72
N SER A 38 20.57 17.43 1.51
CA SER A 38 20.08 16.04 1.40
C SER A 38 19.59 15.47 2.72
N LEU A 39 20.39 15.53 3.80
CA LEU A 39 20.04 14.90 5.07
C LEU A 39 18.90 15.63 5.76
N HIS A 40 19.02 16.93 6.02
CA HIS A 40 18.02 17.69 6.76
C HIS A 40 16.65 17.73 6.04
N PRO A 41 16.57 17.97 4.71
CA PRO A 41 15.29 17.87 3.98
C PRO A 41 14.66 16.47 4.05
N LEU A 42 15.47 15.41 3.93
CA LEU A 42 14.97 14.04 4.02
C LEU A 42 14.40 13.75 5.41
N VAL A 43 15.12 14.09 6.48
CA VAL A 43 14.65 13.90 7.86
C VAL A 43 13.33 14.66 8.07
N LYS A 44 13.25 15.92 7.63
CA LYS A 44 12.03 16.71 7.73
C LYS A 44 10.87 16.05 7.00
N SER A 45 11.08 15.59 5.75
CA SER A 45 10.04 14.93 4.95
C SER A 45 9.55 13.63 5.59
N LEU A 46 10.47 12.83 6.17
CA LEU A 46 10.11 11.61 6.88
C LEU A 46 9.28 11.90 8.13
N GLN A 47 9.67 12.88 8.93
CA GLN A 47 8.93 13.29 10.13
C GLN A 47 7.53 13.84 9.78
N GLU A 48 7.43 14.64 8.69
CA GLU A 48 6.13 15.15 8.23
C GLU A 48 5.22 14.04 7.72
N ALA A 49 5.78 13.05 7.02
CA ALA A 49 5.01 11.89 6.57
C ALA A 49 4.51 11.05 7.74
N ASP A 50 5.42 10.70 8.68
CA ASP A 50 5.09 9.90 9.86
C ASP A 50 3.96 10.52 10.70
N GLY A 51 3.98 11.84 10.88
CA GLY A 51 2.97 12.55 11.69
C GLY A 51 1.64 12.86 10.98
N LYS A 52 1.55 12.73 9.65
CA LYS A 52 0.38 13.17 8.87
C LYS A 52 -0.28 12.08 8.05
N ILE A 53 0.44 11.02 7.70
CA ILE A 53 -0.10 9.95 6.86
C ILE A 53 -0.87 8.95 7.72
N VAL A 54 -2.07 8.60 7.28
CA VAL A 54 -2.96 7.65 7.95
C VAL A 54 -3.56 6.66 6.95
N ASP A 55 -3.91 5.48 7.44
CA ASP A 55 -4.62 4.48 6.66
C ASP A 55 -6.08 4.87 6.46
N CYS A 56 -6.56 4.71 5.24
CA CYS A 56 -7.96 4.94 4.93
C CYS A 56 -8.82 3.80 5.47
N VAL A 57 -9.72 4.10 6.41
CA VAL A 57 -10.65 3.12 7.01
C VAL A 57 -11.57 2.46 5.97
N ASP A 58 -11.81 3.13 4.85
CA ASP A 58 -12.68 2.61 3.80
C ASP A 58 -11.94 1.68 2.84
N CYS A 59 -10.79 2.04 2.32
CA CYS A 59 -10.17 1.30 1.21
C CYS A 59 -8.78 0.73 1.49
N GLY A 60 -8.16 1.05 2.63
CA GLY A 60 -6.80 0.62 2.94
C GLY A 60 -5.70 1.39 2.20
N ASN A 61 -6.03 2.47 1.47
CA ASN A 61 -5.03 3.39 0.92
C ASN A 61 -4.42 4.23 2.04
N ILE A 62 -3.24 4.80 1.82
CA ILE A 62 -2.64 5.80 2.71
C ILE A 62 -2.90 7.21 2.18
N ASP A 63 -3.26 8.13 3.07
CA ASP A 63 -3.54 9.54 2.73
C ASP A 63 -3.33 10.42 3.97
N MET A 64 -3.43 11.73 3.82
CA MET A 64 -3.41 12.71 4.92
C MET A 64 -4.71 12.72 5.72
N THR A 65 -5.75 12.07 5.25
CA THR A 65 -7.08 12.02 5.88
C THR A 65 -7.73 10.67 5.70
N SER A 66 -8.59 10.28 6.66
CA SER A 66 -9.39 9.06 6.59
C SER A 66 -10.88 9.41 6.80
N PRO A 67 -11.76 9.08 5.84
CA PRO A 67 -11.52 8.44 4.52
C PRO A 67 -10.64 9.28 3.60
N CYS A 68 -9.89 8.60 2.69
CA CYS A 68 -8.95 9.23 1.76
C CYS A 68 -9.65 10.10 0.70
N SER A 69 -8.87 10.89 -0.03
CA SER A 69 -9.33 11.75 -1.12
C SER A 69 -10.14 10.99 -2.18
N ILE A 70 -9.71 9.78 -2.53
CA ILE A 70 -10.39 8.90 -3.48
C ILE A 70 -11.77 8.49 -2.96
N CYS A 71 -11.87 8.04 -1.71
CA CYS A 71 -13.13 7.58 -1.12
C CYS A 71 -14.14 8.72 -0.90
N ARG A 72 -13.65 9.93 -0.68
CA ARG A 72 -14.48 11.14 -0.50
C ARG A 72 -14.92 11.79 -1.80
N ASP A 73 -14.31 11.46 -2.93
CA ASP A 73 -14.67 12.06 -4.22
C ASP A 73 -16.09 11.63 -4.64
N HIS A 74 -17.02 12.60 -4.63
CA HIS A 74 -18.41 12.38 -4.99
C HIS A 74 -18.64 12.15 -6.49
N LYS A 75 -17.64 12.43 -7.33
CA LYS A 75 -17.73 12.23 -8.78
C LYS A 75 -17.48 10.77 -9.18
N ARG A 76 -16.97 9.94 -8.25
CA ARG A 76 -16.68 8.54 -8.53
C ARG A 76 -17.91 7.67 -8.52
N ASP A 77 -17.88 6.64 -9.36
CA ASP A 77 -18.90 5.59 -9.33
C ASP A 77 -18.75 4.75 -8.06
N LYS A 78 -19.75 4.87 -7.18
CA LYS A 78 -19.80 4.15 -5.91
C LYS A 78 -20.34 2.73 -6.04
N LYS A 79 -20.71 2.31 -7.25
CA LYS A 79 -21.27 0.98 -7.53
C LYS A 79 -20.23 -0.01 -8.06
N SER A 80 -19.04 0.45 -8.41
CA SER A 80 -17.93 -0.38 -8.87
C SER A 80 -16.75 -0.28 -7.91
N ILE A 81 -16.17 -1.43 -7.52
CA ILE A 81 -14.98 -1.54 -6.67
C ILE A 81 -13.90 -2.32 -7.40
N CYS A 82 -12.71 -1.75 -7.51
CA CYS A 82 -11.52 -2.42 -7.99
C CYS A 82 -10.70 -2.92 -6.80
N LEU A 83 -10.55 -4.24 -6.70
CA LEU A 83 -9.69 -4.89 -5.71
C LEU A 83 -8.26 -4.92 -6.22
N VAL A 84 -7.35 -4.38 -5.44
CA VAL A 84 -5.91 -4.40 -5.72
C VAL A 84 -5.16 -5.11 -4.60
N GLN A 85 -4.02 -5.66 -4.93
CA GLN A 85 -3.21 -6.39 -3.96
C GLN A 85 -2.53 -5.43 -2.98
N ASP A 86 -1.95 -4.35 -3.49
CA ASP A 86 -1.15 -3.40 -2.73
C ASP A 86 -1.51 -1.94 -3.05
N ILE A 87 -1.09 -1.01 -2.19
CA ILE A 87 -1.29 0.43 -2.38
C ILE A 87 -0.58 0.93 -3.64
N SER A 88 0.57 0.36 -3.97
CA SER A 88 1.33 0.69 -5.18
C SER A 88 0.52 0.41 -6.46
N ASP A 89 -0.26 -0.67 -6.47
CA ASP A 89 -1.15 -1.01 -7.59
C ASP A 89 -2.27 0.02 -7.71
N LEU A 90 -2.90 0.38 -6.58
CA LEU A 90 -3.91 1.43 -6.55
C LEU A 90 -3.37 2.72 -7.15
N TRP A 91 -2.18 3.16 -6.72
CA TRP A 91 -1.57 4.38 -7.25
C TRP A 91 -1.19 4.27 -8.72
N ALA A 92 -0.80 3.08 -9.18
CA ALA A 92 -0.52 2.84 -10.61
C ALA A 92 -1.79 3.01 -11.45
N PHE A 93 -2.92 2.39 -11.03
CA PHE A 93 -4.20 2.55 -11.71
C PHE A 93 -4.71 3.99 -11.65
N GLU A 94 -4.65 4.63 -10.50
CA GLU A 94 -5.13 5.99 -10.31
C GLU A 94 -4.40 7.00 -11.21
N ARG A 95 -3.09 6.84 -11.38
CA ARG A 95 -2.30 7.68 -12.30
C ARG A 95 -2.76 7.59 -13.76
N THR A 96 -3.36 6.49 -14.18
CA THR A 96 -3.88 6.37 -15.56
C THR A 96 -5.12 7.24 -15.79
N GLY A 97 -5.87 7.54 -14.74
CA GLY A 97 -7.10 8.32 -14.79
C GLY A 97 -8.28 7.66 -15.49
N PHE A 98 -8.15 6.41 -15.94
CA PHE A 98 -9.23 5.70 -16.66
C PHE A 98 -10.30 5.16 -15.73
N TYR A 99 -9.92 4.57 -14.60
CA TYR A 99 -10.88 4.01 -13.67
C TYR A 99 -11.50 5.10 -12.79
N LYS A 100 -12.83 5.12 -12.72
CA LYS A 100 -13.60 6.14 -11.99
C LYS A 100 -14.42 5.55 -10.83
N GLY A 101 -14.27 4.26 -10.53
CA GLY A 101 -14.89 3.62 -9.39
C GLY A 101 -14.08 3.77 -8.10
N LEU A 102 -14.45 3.01 -7.08
CA LEU A 102 -13.75 2.93 -5.80
C LEU A 102 -12.69 1.83 -5.84
N TYR A 103 -11.70 1.95 -4.97
CA TYR A 103 -10.70 0.90 -4.76
C TYR A 103 -10.89 0.20 -3.43
N HIS A 104 -10.28 -0.98 -3.33
CA HIS A 104 -10.08 -1.69 -2.09
C HIS A 104 -8.74 -2.42 -2.11
N VAL A 105 -7.86 -2.07 -1.17
CA VAL A 105 -6.54 -2.67 -1.01
C VAL A 105 -6.67 -3.88 -0.08
N LEU A 106 -6.25 -5.04 -0.58
CA LEU A 106 -6.27 -6.29 0.18
C LEU A 106 -5.14 -6.37 1.21
N GLY A 107 -4.01 -5.70 0.96
CA GLY A 107 -2.80 -5.75 1.78
C GLY A 107 -1.90 -6.94 1.51
N GLY A 108 -2.19 -7.74 0.47
CA GLY A 108 -1.40 -8.90 0.07
C GLY A 108 -2.16 -9.86 -0.83
N ALA A 109 -1.57 -11.02 -1.05
CA ALA A 109 -2.20 -12.19 -1.68
C ALA A 109 -1.98 -13.41 -0.79
N LEU A 110 -2.83 -14.43 -0.91
CA LEU A 110 -2.66 -15.70 -0.22
C LEU A 110 -1.32 -16.32 -0.61
N SER A 111 -0.49 -16.62 0.37
CA SER A 111 0.83 -17.21 0.16
C SER A 111 1.13 -18.21 1.27
N ALA A 112 1.19 -19.49 0.93
CA ALA A 112 1.57 -20.53 1.87
C ALA A 112 3.06 -20.42 2.28
N ILE A 113 3.89 -19.89 1.39
CA ILE A 113 5.33 -19.71 1.61
C ILE A 113 5.58 -18.59 2.61
N ASP A 114 4.84 -17.48 2.47
CA ASP A 114 4.98 -16.30 3.35
C ASP A 114 4.06 -16.38 4.57
N GLY A 115 3.25 -17.45 4.69
CA GLY A 115 2.31 -17.63 5.79
C GLY A 115 1.13 -16.67 5.77
N ILE A 116 0.81 -16.08 4.61
CA ILE A 116 -0.31 -15.14 4.45
C ILE A 116 -1.59 -15.93 4.19
N GLY A 117 -2.44 -16.02 5.20
CA GLY A 117 -3.76 -16.62 5.13
C GLY A 117 -4.84 -15.58 4.78
N ILE A 118 -6.08 -16.03 4.83
CA ILE A 118 -7.21 -15.17 4.48
C ILE A 118 -7.50 -14.11 5.54
N ASP A 119 -7.15 -14.38 6.79
CA ASP A 119 -7.40 -13.51 7.94
C ASP A 119 -6.43 -12.32 7.98
N GLU A 120 -5.29 -12.43 7.29
CA GLU A 120 -4.32 -11.35 7.11
C GLU A 120 -4.76 -10.35 6.02
N LEU A 121 -5.71 -10.75 5.16
CA LEU A 121 -6.22 -9.87 4.11
C LEU A 121 -7.32 -8.96 4.64
N ASN A 122 -7.38 -7.73 4.14
CA ASN A 122 -8.40 -6.73 4.51
C ASN A 122 -9.79 -7.06 3.93
N LEU A 123 -10.30 -8.26 4.18
CA LEU A 123 -11.59 -8.72 3.65
C LEU A 123 -12.79 -8.24 4.44
N ASN A 124 -12.67 -8.10 5.76
CA ASN A 124 -13.79 -7.66 6.60
C ASN A 124 -14.30 -6.28 6.20
N SER A 125 -13.39 -5.35 5.87
CA SER A 125 -13.73 -4.03 5.37
C SER A 125 -14.44 -4.09 4.00
N LEU A 126 -14.02 -5.01 3.11
CA LEU A 126 -14.70 -5.26 1.83
C LEU A 126 -16.12 -5.77 2.03
N ILE A 127 -16.30 -6.81 2.84
CA ILE A 127 -17.62 -7.40 3.13
C ILE A 127 -18.57 -6.35 3.71
N ASN A 128 -18.11 -5.56 4.68
CA ASN A 128 -18.89 -4.45 5.24
C ASN A 128 -19.33 -3.43 4.20
N LYS A 129 -18.54 -3.21 3.15
CA LYS A 129 -18.94 -2.33 2.03
C LYS A 129 -19.99 -2.97 1.14
N LEU A 130 -19.84 -4.26 0.83
CA LEU A 130 -20.79 -4.99 0.02
C LEU A 130 -22.17 -5.03 0.69
N GLU A 131 -22.21 -5.25 2.00
CA GLU A 131 -23.46 -5.24 2.78
C GLU A 131 -24.14 -3.87 2.85
N LYS A 132 -23.36 -2.80 3.00
CA LYS A 132 -23.89 -1.44 3.24
C LYS A 132 -24.12 -0.64 1.96
N LYS A 133 -23.46 -0.98 0.86
CA LYS A 133 -23.50 -0.24 -0.40
C LYS A 133 -24.09 -1.11 -1.49
N GLN A 134 -24.86 -0.50 -2.39
CA GLN A 134 -25.37 -1.18 -3.59
C GLN A 134 -24.25 -1.35 -4.63
N ILE A 135 -23.23 -2.15 -4.30
CA ILE A 135 -22.14 -2.48 -5.22
C ILE A 135 -22.72 -3.39 -6.32
N LYS A 136 -22.46 -3.07 -7.57
CA LYS A 136 -22.91 -3.83 -8.74
C LYS A 136 -21.79 -4.61 -9.40
N GLU A 137 -20.55 -4.16 -9.20
CA GLU A 137 -19.40 -4.72 -9.87
C GLU A 137 -18.18 -4.74 -8.94
N VAL A 138 -17.51 -5.88 -8.92
CA VAL A 138 -16.22 -6.05 -8.25
C VAL A 138 -15.20 -6.49 -9.30
N ILE A 139 -14.21 -5.65 -9.56
CA ILE A 139 -13.13 -5.88 -10.52
C ILE A 139 -11.92 -6.41 -9.75
N PHE A 140 -11.40 -7.57 -10.13
CA PHE A 140 -10.20 -8.15 -9.54
C PHE A 140 -8.98 -7.73 -10.34
N ALA A 141 -8.21 -6.78 -9.84
CA ALA A 141 -6.95 -6.32 -10.41
C ALA A 141 -5.76 -6.83 -9.58
N LEU A 142 -5.71 -8.16 -9.40
CA LEU A 142 -4.64 -8.86 -8.69
C LEU A 142 -3.57 -9.34 -9.67
N GLY A 143 -2.40 -9.69 -9.15
CA GLY A 143 -1.30 -10.19 -9.97
C GLY A 143 -1.70 -11.44 -10.78
N ALA A 144 -1.22 -11.55 -12.01
CA ALA A 144 -1.42 -12.73 -12.88
C ALA A 144 -0.52 -13.91 -12.44
N THR A 145 -0.36 -14.11 -11.14
CA THR A 145 0.39 -15.20 -10.52
C THR A 145 -0.58 -16.26 -9.98
N ILE A 146 -0.05 -17.41 -9.58
CA ILE A 146 -0.85 -18.48 -8.94
C ILE A 146 -1.49 -17.95 -7.66
N GLU A 147 -0.74 -17.22 -6.85
CA GLU A 147 -1.21 -16.59 -5.61
C GLU A 147 -2.35 -15.60 -5.89
N GLY A 148 -2.19 -14.72 -6.88
CA GLY A 148 -3.22 -13.75 -7.26
C GLY A 148 -4.50 -14.41 -7.77
N GLN A 149 -4.39 -15.45 -8.59
CA GLN A 149 -5.53 -16.23 -9.07
C GLN A 149 -6.23 -16.99 -7.94
N THR A 150 -5.47 -17.67 -7.08
CA THR A 150 -6.00 -18.38 -5.90
C THR A 150 -6.72 -17.39 -4.98
N THR A 151 -6.11 -16.23 -4.72
CA THR A 151 -6.72 -15.17 -3.91
C THR A 151 -8.04 -14.71 -4.51
N SER A 152 -8.08 -14.49 -5.84
CA SER A 152 -9.29 -14.09 -6.54
C SER A 152 -10.41 -15.13 -6.36
N HIS A 153 -10.15 -16.41 -6.56
CA HIS A 153 -11.15 -17.48 -6.40
C HIS A 153 -11.69 -17.53 -4.98
N VAL A 154 -10.81 -17.52 -3.97
CA VAL A 154 -11.23 -17.56 -2.57
C VAL A 154 -12.05 -16.34 -2.18
N ILE A 155 -11.72 -15.16 -2.69
CA ILE A 155 -12.51 -13.95 -2.43
C ILE A 155 -13.87 -14.03 -3.10
N VAL A 156 -13.94 -14.48 -4.38
CA VAL A 156 -15.22 -14.67 -5.09
C VAL A 156 -16.15 -15.57 -4.28
N ASP A 157 -15.67 -16.73 -3.81
CA ASP A 157 -16.49 -17.65 -3.01
C ASP A 157 -17.03 -17.01 -1.72
N LYS A 158 -16.27 -16.12 -1.12
CA LYS A 158 -16.70 -15.40 0.08
C LYS A 158 -17.69 -14.28 -0.17
N ILE A 159 -17.59 -13.60 -1.32
CA ILE A 159 -18.44 -12.42 -1.60
C ILE A 159 -19.63 -12.69 -2.50
N GLN A 160 -19.72 -13.84 -3.17
CA GLN A 160 -20.81 -14.18 -4.11
C GLN A 160 -22.22 -14.18 -3.50
N LYS A 161 -22.33 -14.19 -2.17
CA LYS A 161 -23.60 -14.14 -1.45
C LYS A 161 -24.12 -12.71 -1.21
N TYR A 162 -23.32 -11.71 -1.50
CA TYR A 162 -23.64 -10.30 -1.34
C TYR A 162 -23.96 -9.65 -2.70
#